data_6c768400d83e7b1702f887102dac2927
#
_entry.id   6c768400d83e7b1702f887102dac2927
#
_cell.length_a   1.000
_cell.length_b   1.000
_cell.length_c   1.000
_cell.angle_alpha   90.00
_cell.angle_beta   90.00
_cell.angle_gamma   90.00
#
_symmetry.space_group_name_H-M   'P 1'
#
loop_
_entity.id
_entity.type
_entity.pdbx_description
1 polymer ?
#
loop_
_entity_poly.entity_id
_entity_poly.type
_entity_poly.pdbx_seq_one_letter_code
_entity_poly.pdbx_strand_id
1 'polypeptide(L)'
;MCVQVMLLAGTETSSTTMEWALSLLLKHPETMHKAWAEINTNVGQARFLDESDLTKLNYLQNVIDETLRLFPPAPLLIPHESSEECTVSGFHVGQGTMLLVNLWTIHRDPKLWVEPESFRPERFGGVEAEGYHYQLLPCGVGRRACPGAALGRRVVGLALGALIQCFEWEKIGESEINMLEEAGIVIPRAEPLEALCKPRQTMINLLYDL
;
A
#
# COMPACT_ATOMS: atom_id res chain seq x y z
N MET A 1 -5.68 5.15 -26.35
CA MET A 1 -5.36 6.02 -25.20
C MET A 1 -5.90 5.46 -23.88
N CYS A 2 -7.19 5.12 -23.71
CA CYS A 2 -7.70 4.62 -22.43
C CYS A 2 -7.03 3.32 -21.91
N VAL A 3 -6.78 2.33 -22.79
CA VAL A 3 -6.15 1.05 -22.40
C VAL A 3 -4.72 1.26 -21.91
N GLN A 4 -3.93 2.10 -22.58
CA GLN A 4 -2.55 2.39 -22.18
C GLN A 4 -2.50 3.07 -20.81
N VAL A 5 -3.40 4.04 -20.57
CA VAL A 5 -3.50 4.71 -19.26
C VAL A 5 -3.89 3.73 -18.17
N MET A 6 -4.83 2.82 -18.42
CA MET A 6 -5.23 1.79 -17.45
C MET A 6 -4.10 0.80 -17.14
N LEU A 7 -3.33 0.37 -18.15
CA LEU A 7 -2.19 -0.50 -17.95
C LEU A 7 -1.11 0.17 -17.12
N LEU A 8 -0.71 1.40 -17.47
CA LEU A 8 0.29 2.15 -16.70
C LEU A 8 -0.18 2.40 -15.27
N ALA A 9 -1.35 3.00 -15.09
CA ALA A 9 -1.86 3.35 -13.78
C ALA A 9 -2.09 2.12 -12.88
N GLY A 10 -2.55 1.01 -13.43
CA GLY A 10 -2.84 -0.20 -12.67
C GLY A 10 -1.62 -1.05 -12.35
N THR A 11 -0.56 -0.99 -13.17
CA THR A 11 0.64 -1.80 -12.97
C THR A 11 1.64 -1.08 -12.05
N GLU A 12 2.04 0.13 -12.41
CA GLU A 12 3.09 0.88 -11.72
C GLU A 12 2.73 1.17 -10.26
N THR A 13 1.52 1.67 -10.00
CA THR A 13 1.10 1.97 -8.62
C THR A 13 0.99 0.74 -7.74
N SER A 14 0.54 -0.38 -8.31
CA SER A 14 0.42 -1.65 -7.57
C SER A 14 1.78 -2.28 -7.27
N SER A 15 2.71 -2.29 -8.23
CA SER A 15 4.07 -2.79 -8.03
C SER A 15 4.83 -1.96 -7.00
N THR A 16 4.76 -0.63 -7.09
CA THR A 16 5.36 0.29 -6.11
C THR A 16 4.82 0.05 -4.71
N THR A 17 3.50 -0.13 -4.57
CA THR A 17 2.90 -0.45 -3.26
C THR A 17 3.42 -1.77 -2.68
N MET A 18 3.51 -2.81 -3.52
CA MET A 18 4.05 -4.11 -3.08
C MET A 18 5.51 -4.04 -2.66
N GLU A 19 6.32 -3.30 -3.42
CA GLU A 19 7.74 -3.12 -3.11
C GLU A 19 7.94 -2.36 -1.79
N TRP A 20 7.20 -1.27 -1.56
CA TRP A 20 7.21 -0.55 -0.28
C TRP A 20 6.72 -1.42 0.89
N ALA A 21 5.63 -2.18 0.69
CA ALA A 21 5.11 -3.08 1.71
C ALA A 21 6.13 -4.15 2.10
N LEU A 22 6.77 -4.79 1.11
CA LEU A 22 7.80 -5.81 1.39
C LEU A 22 9.04 -5.20 2.06
N SER A 23 9.43 -3.98 1.66
CA SER A 23 10.54 -3.24 2.29
C SER A 23 10.27 -2.94 3.76
N LEU A 24 9.04 -2.47 4.06
CA LEU A 24 8.60 -2.22 5.44
C LEU A 24 8.55 -3.50 6.26
N LEU A 25 8.03 -4.59 5.69
CA LEU A 25 7.96 -5.89 6.36
C LEU A 25 9.35 -6.48 6.64
N LEU A 26 10.31 -6.31 5.74
CA LEU A 26 11.70 -6.71 5.96
C LEU A 26 12.40 -5.86 7.03
N LYS A 27 12.02 -4.60 7.15
CA LYS A 27 12.51 -3.71 8.22
C LYS A 27 11.85 -4.01 9.57
N HIS A 28 10.64 -4.61 9.56
CA HIS A 28 9.84 -4.96 10.74
C HIS A 28 9.50 -6.47 10.76
N PRO A 29 10.46 -7.35 11.11
CA PRO A 29 10.29 -8.81 11.06
C PRO A 29 9.13 -9.32 11.91
N GLU A 30 8.84 -8.64 13.03
CA GLU A 30 7.70 -8.97 13.89
C GLU A 30 6.35 -8.76 13.18
N THR A 31 6.25 -7.73 12.34
CA THR A 31 5.06 -7.47 11.51
C THR A 31 4.93 -8.49 10.39
N MET A 32 6.05 -8.85 9.74
CA MET A 32 6.10 -9.93 8.75
C MET A 32 5.60 -11.24 9.35
N HIS A 33 6.08 -11.58 10.55
CA HIS A 33 5.67 -12.80 11.25
C HIS A 33 4.17 -12.80 11.60
N LYS A 34 3.62 -11.68 12.05
CA LYS A 34 2.17 -11.56 12.34
C LYS A 34 1.34 -11.75 11.06
N ALA A 35 1.73 -11.13 9.95
CA ALA A 35 1.05 -11.28 8.67
C ALA A 35 1.09 -12.73 8.18
N TRP A 36 2.25 -13.39 8.26
CA TRP A 36 2.38 -14.81 7.94
C TRP A 36 1.53 -15.68 8.86
N ALA A 37 1.51 -15.44 10.17
CA ALA A 37 0.73 -16.20 11.13
C ALA A 37 -0.78 -16.09 10.87
N GLU A 38 -1.28 -14.90 10.49
CA GLU A 38 -2.66 -14.70 10.08
C GLU A 38 -3.00 -15.52 8.84
N ILE A 39 -2.15 -15.47 7.79
CA ILE A 39 -2.34 -16.24 6.56
C ILE A 39 -2.32 -17.74 6.87
N ASN A 40 -1.34 -18.20 7.64
CA ASN A 40 -1.23 -19.61 8.01
C ASN A 40 -2.44 -20.12 8.81
N THR A 41 -3.03 -19.28 9.66
CA THR A 41 -4.21 -19.63 10.45
C THR A 41 -5.49 -19.69 9.60
N ASN A 42 -5.68 -18.75 8.67
CA ASN A 42 -6.94 -18.61 7.93
C ASN A 42 -6.96 -19.37 6.60
N VAL A 43 -5.80 -19.56 5.97
CA VAL A 43 -5.64 -20.22 4.66
C VAL A 43 -4.93 -21.57 4.81
N GLY A 44 -3.90 -21.62 5.64
CA GLY A 44 -3.05 -22.78 5.82
C GLY A 44 -1.98 -22.91 4.73
N GLN A 45 -1.47 -24.14 4.58
CA GLN A 45 -0.33 -24.45 3.70
C GLN A 45 -0.66 -25.56 2.68
N ALA A 46 -1.94 -25.97 2.61
CA ALA A 46 -2.38 -27.04 1.71
C ALA A 46 -2.81 -26.51 0.32
N ARG A 47 -2.95 -25.22 0.17
CA ARG A 47 -3.32 -24.53 -1.07
C ARG A 47 -2.74 -23.11 -1.11
N PHE A 48 -2.75 -22.51 -2.27
CA PHE A 48 -2.46 -21.08 -2.38
C PHE A 48 -3.63 -20.23 -1.86
N LEU A 49 -3.26 -19.03 -1.39
CA LEU A 49 -4.19 -17.94 -1.10
C LEU A 49 -5.02 -17.61 -2.36
N ASP A 50 -6.31 -17.40 -2.19
CA ASP A 50 -7.19 -16.90 -3.23
C ASP A 50 -7.95 -15.61 -2.84
N GLU A 51 -8.69 -15.03 -3.77
CA GLU A 51 -9.39 -13.75 -3.55
C GLU A 51 -10.39 -13.81 -2.39
N SER A 52 -11.05 -14.95 -2.17
CA SER A 52 -12.05 -15.12 -1.11
C SER A 52 -11.44 -15.08 0.29
N ASP A 53 -10.15 -15.39 0.41
CA ASP A 53 -9.45 -15.37 1.69
C ASP A 53 -9.14 -13.95 2.18
N LEU A 54 -8.99 -13.00 1.24
CA LEU A 54 -8.62 -11.61 1.59
C LEU A 54 -9.55 -10.97 2.62
N THR A 55 -10.81 -11.37 2.65
CA THR A 55 -11.80 -10.87 3.62
C THR A 55 -11.53 -11.33 5.05
N LYS A 56 -10.67 -12.34 5.25
CA LYS A 56 -10.29 -12.91 6.55
C LYS A 56 -8.90 -12.44 7.00
N LEU A 57 -8.17 -11.72 6.14
CA LEU A 57 -6.78 -11.31 6.36
C LEU A 57 -6.72 -9.82 6.72
N ASN A 58 -7.32 -9.50 7.89
CA ASN A 58 -7.44 -8.11 8.36
C ASN A 58 -6.07 -7.48 8.64
N TYR A 59 -5.13 -8.24 9.21
CA TYR A 59 -3.80 -7.72 9.50
C TYR A 59 -3.00 -7.43 8.24
N LEU A 60 -3.11 -8.30 7.23
CA LEU A 60 -2.52 -8.05 5.90
C LEU A 60 -3.11 -6.76 5.27
N GLN A 61 -4.43 -6.55 5.40
CA GLN A 61 -5.06 -5.30 4.92
C GLN A 61 -4.52 -4.09 5.68
N ASN A 62 -4.35 -4.19 7.01
CA ASN A 62 -3.76 -3.13 7.84
C ASN A 62 -2.31 -2.81 7.43
N VAL A 63 -1.51 -3.83 7.07
CA VAL A 63 -0.15 -3.65 6.52
C VAL A 63 -0.20 -2.84 5.21
N ILE A 64 -1.12 -3.17 4.31
CA ILE A 64 -1.30 -2.45 3.04
C ILE A 64 -1.74 -1.01 3.29
N ASP A 65 -2.69 -0.79 4.20
CA ASP A 65 -3.20 0.55 4.52
C ASP A 65 -2.12 1.43 5.15
N GLU A 66 -1.31 0.88 6.05
CA GLU A 66 -0.19 1.60 6.65
C GLU A 66 0.93 1.88 5.63
N THR A 67 1.15 0.96 4.70
CA THR A 67 2.07 1.19 3.57
C THR A 67 1.58 2.36 2.71
N LEU A 68 0.30 2.36 2.33
CA LEU A 68 -0.31 3.43 1.53
C LEU A 68 -0.35 4.78 2.27
N ARG A 69 -0.40 4.76 3.59
CA ARG A 69 -0.30 5.97 4.41
C ARG A 69 1.11 6.55 4.37
N LEU A 70 2.13 5.72 4.63
CA LEU A 70 3.53 6.17 4.67
C LEU A 70 4.09 6.45 3.28
N PHE A 71 3.78 5.59 2.31
CA PHE A 71 4.30 5.66 0.95
C PHE A 71 3.15 5.60 -0.08
N PRO A 72 2.30 6.67 -0.13
CA PRO A 72 1.25 6.72 -1.14
C PRO A 72 1.90 6.80 -2.54
N PRO A 73 1.51 5.95 -3.50
CA PRO A 73 2.11 5.95 -4.84
C PRO A 73 2.00 7.31 -5.54
N ALA A 74 0.91 8.05 -5.32
CA ALA A 74 0.68 9.38 -5.84
C ALA A 74 0.53 10.39 -4.69
N PRO A 75 1.63 10.89 -4.08
CA PRO A 75 1.58 11.69 -2.85
C PRO A 75 0.98 13.08 -3.02
N LEU A 76 0.86 13.58 -4.24
CA LEU A 76 0.17 14.84 -4.56
C LEU A 76 -1.20 14.60 -5.20
N LEU A 77 -1.65 13.33 -5.28
CA LEU A 77 -2.75 12.89 -6.13
C LEU A 77 -2.54 13.26 -7.61
N ILE A 78 -3.59 13.13 -8.41
CA ILE A 78 -3.58 13.61 -9.80
C ILE A 78 -4.05 15.06 -9.78
N PRO A 79 -3.40 15.97 -10.52
CA PRO A 79 -3.82 17.37 -10.59
C PRO A 79 -5.27 17.50 -11.06
N HIS A 80 -6.02 18.36 -10.38
CA HIS A 80 -7.37 18.75 -10.75
C HIS A 80 -7.37 20.19 -11.21
N GLU A 81 -8.35 20.56 -12.03
CA GLU A 81 -8.57 21.92 -12.48
C GLU A 81 -10.00 22.34 -12.18
N SER A 82 -10.18 23.56 -11.66
CA SER A 82 -11.51 24.11 -11.40
C SER A 82 -12.22 24.43 -12.72
N SER A 83 -13.40 23.83 -12.93
CA SER A 83 -14.22 24.05 -14.14
C SER A 83 -14.89 25.42 -14.18
N GLU A 84 -15.07 26.03 -13.03
CA GLU A 84 -15.68 27.35 -12.83
C GLU A 84 -15.11 28.00 -11.58
N GLU A 85 -15.33 29.30 -11.41
CA GLU A 85 -14.97 29.97 -10.17
C GLU A 85 -15.83 29.48 -9.02
N CYS A 86 -15.24 29.37 -7.84
CA CYS A 86 -15.95 28.94 -6.62
C CYS A 86 -15.29 29.50 -5.37
N THR A 87 -15.95 29.31 -4.23
CA THR A 87 -15.38 29.65 -2.92
C THR A 87 -15.25 28.38 -2.09
N VAL A 88 -14.03 28.11 -1.63
CA VAL A 88 -13.71 26.95 -0.77
C VAL A 88 -13.20 27.46 0.57
N SER A 89 -13.91 27.15 1.66
CA SER A 89 -13.55 27.58 3.03
C SER A 89 -13.30 29.08 3.15
N GLY A 90 -14.03 29.92 2.40
CA GLY A 90 -13.90 31.38 2.39
C GLY A 90 -12.84 31.93 1.41
N PHE A 91 -12.09 31.07 0.75
CA PHE A 91 -11.08 31.47 -0.25
C PHE A 91 -11.68 31.42 -1.67
N HIS A 92 -11.48 32.49 -2.45
CA HIS A 92 -11.86 32.53 -3.85
C HIS A 92 -10.91 31.67 -4.70
N VAL A 93 -11.49 30.79 -5.52
CA VAL A 93 -10.77 29.91 -6.46
C VAL A 93 -11.27 30.25 -7.87
N GLY A 94 -10.43 30.84 -8.70
CA GLY A 94 -10.79 31.19 -10.08
C GLY A 94 -10.93 29.94 -10.96
N GLN A 95 -11.66 30.06 -12.06
CA GLN A 95 -11.72 29.07 -13.13
C GLN A 95 -10.32 28.80 -13.69
N GLY A 96 -10.02 27.52 -14.00
CA GLY A 96 -8.71 27.10 -14.50
C GLY A 96 -7.63 26.97 -13.42
N THR A 97 -7.98 27.11 -12.13
CA THR A 97 -7.02 26.93 -11.03
C THR A 97 -6.66 25.48 -10.87
N MET A 98 -5.35 25.17 -10.91
CA MET A 98 -4.84 23.84 -10.64
C MET A 98 -4.83 23.55 -9.14
N LEU A 99 -5.39 22.41 -8.74
CA LEU A 99 -5.39 21.90 -7.37
C LEU A 99 -4.50 20.66 -7.27
N LEU A 100 -3.56 20.71 -6.34
CA LEU A 100 -2.77 19.56 -5.87
C LEU A 100 -3.13 19.29 -4.41
N VAL A 101 -3.26 18.04 -4.05
CA VAL A 101 -3.55 17.58 -2.67
C VAL A 101 -2.32 16.90 -2.11
N ASN A 102 -1.66 17.53 -1.15
CA ASN A 102 -0.44 16.99 -0.53
C ASN A 102 -0.78 15.88 0.49
N LEU A 103 -0.99 14.66 -0.02
CA LEU A 103 -1.25 13.48 0.82
C LEU A 103 -0.08 13.14 1.73
N TRP A 104 1.14 13.32 1.25
CA TRP A 104 2.35 13.04 2.04
C TRP A 104 2.32 13.80 3.38
N THR A 105 1.96 15.08 3.34
CA THR A 105 1.80 15.89 4.55
C THR A 105 0.59 15.48 5.36
N ILE A 106 -0.57 15.25 4.72
CA ILE A 106 -1.81 14.86 5.41
C ILE A 106 -1.63 13.54 6.15
N HIS A 107 -0.99 12.57 5.52
CA HIS A 107 -0.74 11.26 6.10
C HIS A 107 0.36 11.24 7.19
N ARG A 108 1.06 12.35 7.38
CA ARG A 108 2.10 12.53 8.40
C ARG A 108 1.79 13.66 9.40
N ASP A 109 0.61 14.25 9.33
CA ASP A 109 0.22 15.31 10.27
C ASP A 109 0.02 14.72 11.68
N PRO A 110 0.81 15.15 12.70
CA PRO A 110 0.68 14.65 14.06
C PRO A 110 -0.64 15.02 14.74
N LYS A 111 -1.41 15.94 14.16
CA LYS A 111 -2.77 16.25 14.62
C LYS A 111 -3.79 15.16 14.21
N LEU A 112 -3.49 14.42 13.14
CA LEU A 112 -4.35 13.38 12.59
C LEU A 112 -3.85 11.98 12.96
N TRP A 113 -2.54 11.80 13.08
CA TRP A 113 -1.91 10.49 13.23
C TRP A 113 -1.02 10.45 14.46
N VAL A 114 -1.27 9.51 15.35
CA VAL A 114 -0.37 9.23 16.49
C VAL A 114 0.90 8.56 15.97
N GLU A 115 2.07 9.09 16.34
CA GLU A 115 3.37 8.61 15.82
C GLU A 115 3.39 8.50 14.29
N PRO A 116 3.24 9.62 13.57
CA PRO A 116 2.98 9.62 12.14
C PRO A 116 4.08 8.99 11.29
N GLU A 117 5.34 9.01 11.75
CA GLU A 117 6.48 8.44 11.04
C GLU A 117 6.69 6.94 11.32
N SER A 118 6.00 6.39 12.33
CA SER A 118 6.14 4.99 12.71
C SER A 118 5.27 4.09 11.84
N PHE A 119 5.83 2.96 11.39
CA PHE A 119 5.08 1.91 10.70
C PHE A 119 4.32 1.05 11.72
N ARG A 120 3.02 1.26 11.82
CA ARG A 120 2.13 0.63 12.80
C ARG A 120 0.83 0.15 12.16
N PRO A 121 0.80 -1.04 11.55
CA PRO A 121 -0.42 -1.60 10.98
C PRO A 121 -1.58 -1.73 11.97
N GLU A 122 -1.27 -1.88 13.25
CA GLU A 122 -2.24 -2.00 14.34
C GLU A 122 -3.17 -0.79 14.46
N ARG A 123 -2.75 0.39 13.95
CA ARG A 123 -3.62 1.58 13.94
C ARG A 123 -4.90 1.40 13.12
N PHE A 124 -4.90 0.52 12.15
CA PHE A 124 -6.07 0.17 11.34
C PHE A 124 -6.87 -1.01 11.90
N GLY A 125 -6.47 -1.53 13.08
CA GLY A 125 -7.18 -2.57 13.81
C GLY A 125 -7.87 -2.04 15.07
N GLY A 126 -9.01 -2.64 15.43
CA GLY A 126 -9.71 -2.31 16.67
C GLY A 126 -10.57 -1.03 16.62
N VAL A 127 -10.88 -0.48 17.79
CA VAL A 127 -11.85 0.62 17.96
C VAL A 127 -11.35 1.95 17.39
N GLU A 128 -10.04 2.16 17.38
CA GLU A 128 -9.42 3.40 16.86
C GLU A 128 -9.41 3.47 15.32
N ALA A 129 -9.61 2.33 14.66
CA ALA A 129 -9.51 2.21 13.21
C ALA A 129 -10.54 3.06 12.44
N GLU A 130 -11.75 3.24 12.98
CA GLU A 130 -12.83 3.98 12.29
C GLU A 130 -12.42 5.42 11.95
N GLY A 131 -11.72 6.11 12.86
CA GLY A 131 -11.22 7.47 12.63
C GLY A 131 -10.17 7.53 11.52
N TYR A 132 -9.24 6.59 11.49
CA TYR A 132 -8.12 6.58 10.55
C TYR A 132 -8.55 6.23 9.11
N HIS A 133 -9.55 5.40 8.91
CA HIS A 133 -10.05 5.07 7.57
C HIS A 133 -10.56 6.30 6.80
N TYR A 134 -11.15 7.29 7.49
CA TYR A 134 -11.60 8.53 6.86
C TYR A 134 -10.47 9.50 6.53
N GLN A 135 -9.29 9.33 7.16
CA GLN A 135 -8.10 10.16 6.96
C GLN A 135 -7.15 9.55 5.93
N LEU A 136 -7.31 8.26 5.62
CA LEU A 136 -6.49 7.55 4.64
C LEU A 136 -7.06 7.75 3.22
N LEU A 137 -6.39 8.55 2.41
CA LEU A 137 -6.88 9.02 1.11
C LEU A 137 -5.98 8.66 -0.09
N PRO A 138 -5.33 7.49 -0.16
CA PRO A 138 -4.32 7.19 -1.19
C PRO A 138 -4.88 7.17 -2.61
N CYS A 139 -6.19 6.97 -2.74
CA CYS A 139 -6.92 6.91 -3.99
C CYS A 139 -7.84 8.13 -4.22
N GLY A 140 -7.67 9.20 -3.42
CA GLY A 140 -8.59 10.33 -3.42
C GLY A 140 -10.00 9.97 -2.96
N VAL A 141 -10.91 10.95 -3.04
CA VAL A 141 -12.31 10.79 -2.63
C VAL A 141 -13.27 11.49 -3.60
N GLY A 142 -14.56 11.16 -3.50
CA GLY A 142 -15.62 11.80 -4.26
C GLY A 142 -15.71 11.33 -5.71
N ARG A 143 -16.25 12.17 -6.60
CA ARG A 143 -16.59 11.83 -7.99
C ARG A 143 -15.38 11.52 -8.87
N ARG A 144 -14.19 11.92 -8.45
CA ARG A 144 -12.91 11.73 -9.15
C ARG A 144 -11.97 10.77 -8.42
N ALA A 145 -12.49 10.02 -7.45
CA ALA A 145 -11.72 8.96 -6.79
C ALA A 145 -11.23 7.92 -7.81
N CYS A 146 -10.12 7.26 -7.50
CA CYS A 146 -9.50 6.24 -8.35
C CYS A 146 -10.51 5.12 -8.68
N PRO A 147 -10.82 4.87 -9.96
CA PRO A 147 -11.75 3.79 -10.33
C PRO A 147 -11.16 2.40 -10.08
N GLY A 148 -9.82 2.30 -10.00
CA GLY A 148 -9.10 1.04 -9.77
C GLY A 148 -8.84 0.71 -8.29
N ALA A 149 -9.30 1.52 -7.33
CA ALA A 149 -8.96 1.35 -5.92
C ALA A 149 -9.28 -0.06 -5.37
N ALA A 150 -10.47 -0.58 -5.66
CA ALA A 150 -10.87 -1.91 -5.22
C ALA A 150 -10.04 -3.03 -5.89
N LEU A 151 -9.79 -2.91 -7.20
CA LEU A 151 -8.97 -3.86 -7.95
C LEU A 151 -7.51 -3.83 -7.45
N GLY A 152 -6.94 -2.63 -7.30
CA GLY A 152 -5.57 -2.47 -6.80
C GLY A 152 -5.37 -3.09 -5.42
N ARG A 153 -6.30 -2.87 -4.48
CA ARG A 153 -6.25 -3.52 -3.16
C ARG A 153 -6.27 -5.05 -3.25
N ARG A 154 -7.10 -5.62 -4.12
CA ARG A 154 -7.16 -7.08 -4.31
C ARG A 154 -5.88 -7.62 -4.93
N VAL A 155 -5.37 -6.98 -5.96
CA VAL A 155 -4.11 -7.38 -6.63
C VAL A 155 -2.94 -7.32 -5.65
N VAL A 156 -2.77 -6.20 -4.94
CA VAL A 156 -1.70 -6.06 -3.94
C VAL A 156 -1.88 -7.07 -2.81
N GLY A 157 -3.11 -7.24 -2.30
CA GLY A 157 -3.41 -8.20 -1.24
C GLY A 157 -3.09 -9.64 -1.63
N LEU A 158 -3.50 -10.07 -2.83
CA LEU A 158 -3.21 -11.42 -3.36
C LEU A 158 -1.71 -11.63 -3.56
N ALA A 159 -1.05 -10.70 -4.25
CA ALA A 159 0.36 -10.86 -4.57
C ALA A 159 1.23 -10.81 -3.31
N LEU A 160 1.05 -9.80 -2.45
CA LEU A 160 1.80 -9.68 -1.20
C LEU A 160 1.51 -10.87 -0.26
N GLY A 161 0.24 -11.26 -0.14
CA GLY A 161 -0.17 -12.42 0.66
C GLY A 161 0.46 -13.73 0.17
N ALA A 162 0.47 -13.96 -1.15
CA ALA A 162 1.11 -15.13 -1.75
C ALA A 162 2.63 -15.12 -1.53
N LEU A 163 3.30 -13.97 -1.67
CA LEU A 163 4.73 -13.82 -1.40
C LEU A 163 5.06 -14.13 0.07
N ILE A 164 4.23 -13.69 1.02
CA ILE A 164 4.40 -13.98 2.45
C ILE A 164 4.08 -15.45 2.77
N GLN A 165 3.05 -16.02 2.13
CA GLN A 165 2.65 -17.42 2.33
C GLN A 165 3.73 -18.39 1.86
N CYS A 166 4.24 -18.15 0.64
CA CYS A 166 5.08 -19.12 -0.05
C CYS A 166 6.55 -19.03 0.32
N PHE A 167 7.02 -17.86 0.74
CA PHE A 167 8.45 -17.61 0.89
C PHE A 167 8.84 -17.07 2.26
N GLU A 168 10.04 -17.41 2.66
CA GLU A 168 10.76 -16.73 3.73
C GLU A 168 11.63 -15.65 3.12
N TRP A 169 11.55 -14.46 3.70
CA TRP A 169 12.22 -13.26 3.21
C TRP A 169 13.25 -12.78 4.22
N GLU A 170 14.46 -12.51 3.75
CA GLU A 170 15.55 -12.00 4.56
C GLU A 170 16.22 -10.83 3.84
N LYS A 171 16.66 -9.83 4.57
CA LYS A 171 17.50 -8.76 4.01
C LYS A 171 18.87 -9.28 3.63
N ILE A 172 19.51 -8.67 2.62
CA ILE A 172 20.86 -9.01 2.21
C ILE A 172 21.86 -8.32 3.14
N GLY A 173 22.68 -9.12 3.82
CA GLY A 173 23.72 -8.63 4.72
C GLY A 173 23.17 -7.93 5.98
N GLU A 174 24.02 -7.10 6.61
CA GLU A 174 23.70 -6.39 7.85
C GLU A 174 23.18 -4.96 7.63
N SER A 175 23.26 -4.45 6.40
CA SER A 175 22.86 -3.09 6.05
C SER A 175 21.37 -2.86 6.29
N GLU A 176 21.02 -1.67 6.71
CA GLU A 176 19.61 -1.28 6.76
C GLU A 176 19.05 -1.13 5.35
N ILE A 177 17.73 -1.43 5.23
CA ILE A 177 17.01 -1.24 3.96
C ILE A 177 16.89 0.27 3.72
N ASN A 178 17.40 0.71 2.57
CA ASN A 178 17.28 2.09 2.14
C ASN A 178 15.79 2.42 1.87
N MET A 179 15.25 3.43 2.55
CA MET A 179 13.85 3.86 2.43
C MET A 179 13.72 5.21 1.71
N LEU A 180 14.71 5.59 0.91
CA LEU A 180 14.66 6.82 0.13
C LEU A 180 13.70 6.69 -1.04
N GLU A 181 12.92 7.75 -1.23
CA GLU A 181 11.97 7.91 -2.32
C GLU A 181 12.66 8.54 -3.55
N GLU A 182 12.29 8.10 -4.75
CA GLU A 182 12.67 8.77 -6.00
C GLU A 182 11.58 9.77 -6.39
N ALA A 183 11.97 10.90 -6.96
CA ALA A 183 11.04 11.95 -7.37
C ALA A 183 10.26 11.54 -8.63
N GLY A 184 8.92 11.67 -8.60
CA GLY A 184 8.05 11.33 -9.73
C GLY A 184 6.58 11.66 -9.47
N ILE A 185 5.72 11.38 -10.44
CA ILE A 185 4.25 11.40 -10.26
C ILE A 185 3.84 10.20 -9.40
N VAL A 186 4.40 9.03 -9.70
CA VAL A 186 4.43 7.86 -8.84
C VAL A 186 5.79 7.87 -8.16
N ILE A 187 5.82 7.64 -6.85
CA ILE A 187 7.05 7.68 -6.06
C ILE A 187 7.53 6.26 -5.76
N PRO A 188 8.41 5.69 -6.60
CA PRO A 188 9.06 4.42 -6.31
C PRO A 188 10.18 4.62 -5.28
N ARG A 189 10.82 3.55 -4.91
CA ARG A 189 12.08 3.59 -4.16
C ARG A 189 13.20 4.13 -5.04
N ALA A 190 14.12 4.89 -4.44
CA ALA A 190 15.32 5.40 -5.13
C ALA A 190 16.24 4.26 -5.61
N GLU A 191 16.22 3.13 -4.90
CA GLU A 191 16.95 1.92 -5.25
C GLU A 191 15.96 0.74 -5.21
N PRO A 192 15.94 -0.16 -6.23
CA PRO A 192 15.12 -1.35 -6.21
C PRO A 192 15.36 -2.20 -4.96
N LEU A 193 14.32 -2.86 -4.44
CA LEU A 193 14.46 -3.76 -3.32
C LEU A 193 15.21 -5.02 -3.73
N GLU A 194 16.32 -5.30 -3.05
CA GLU A 194 17.00 -6.58 -3.12
C GLU A 194 16.83 -7.34 -1.81
N ALA A 195 16.39 -8.59 -1.88
CA ALA A 195 16.17 -9.44 -0.72
C ALA A 195 16.44 -10.92 -1.03
N LEU A 196 16.82 -11.68 -0.01
CA LEU A 196 16.91 -13.12 -0.12
C LEU A 196 15.52 -13.72 0.01
N CYS A 197 15.21 -14.65 -0.89
CA CYS A 197 13.92 -15.32 -0.96
C CYS A 197 14.14 -16.84 -0.97
N LYS A 198 13.56 -17.54 0.02
CA LYS A 198 13.61 -19.01 0.10
C LYS A 198 12.18 -19.55 0.13
N PRO A 199 11.84 -20.55 -0.72
CA PRO A 199 10.56 -21.23 -0.60
C PRO A 199 10.40 -21.85 0.81
N ARG A 200 9.23 -21.64 1.43
CA ARG A 200 8.91 -22.35 2.66
C ARG A 200 8.80 -23.84 2.39
N GLN A 201 9.39 -24.66 3.26
CA GLN A 201 9.45 -26.11 3.09
C GLN A 201 8.06 -26.73 2.82
N THR A 202 7.04 -26.21 3.47
CA THR A 202 5.66 -26.68 3.37
C THR A 202 4.96 -26.31 2.06
N MET A 203 5.47 -25.29 1.36
CA MET A 203 4.93 -24.80 0.10
C MET A 203 5.66 -25.35 -1.14
N ILE A 204 6.79 -26.03 -0.95
CA ILE A 204 7.64 -26.50 -2.05
C ILE A 204 6.86 -27.34 -3.06
N ASN A 205 6.08 -28.31 -2.60
CA ASN A 205 5.33 -29.21 -3.50
C ASN A 205 4.30 -28.44 -4.34
N LEU A 206 3.57 -27.51 -3.72
CA LEU A 206 2.62 -26.65 -4.43
C LEU A 206 3.28 -25.74 -5.46
N LEU A 207 4.49 -25.24 -5.16
CA LEU A 207 5.26 -24.39 -6.08
C LEU A 207 5.83 -25.17 -7.27
N TYR A 208 6.11 -26.46 -7.10
CA TYR A 208 6.55 -27.33 -8.23
C TYR A 208 5.41 -27.74 -9.17
N ASP A 209 4.15 -27.68 -8.70
CA ASP A 209 2.97 -28.05 -9.46
C ASP A 209 2.39 -26.87 -10.29
N LEU A 210 3.03 -25.68 -10.26
CA LEU A 210 2.71 -24.51 -11.07
C LEU A 210 3.36 -24.57 -12.44
#